data_ce68d9690909a0b1931ca19801742bda
#
_entry.id   ce68d9690909a0b1931ca19801742bda
#
_cell.length_a   1.000
_cell.length_b   1.000
_cell.length_c   1.000
_cell.angle_alpha   90.00
_cell.angle_beta   90.00
_cell.angle_gamma   90.00
#
_symmetry.space_group_name_H-M   'P 1'
#
loop_
_entity.id
_entity.type
_entity.pdbx_description
1 polymer ?
#
loop_
_entity_poly.entity_id
_entity_poly.type
_entity_poly.pdbx_seq_one_letter_code
_entity_poly.pdbx_strand_id
1 'polypeptide(L)'
;MIRKLFRQVIVVAFMSLCLVSASLAENTKVQRSTKAHLSAGLADKTKAQRSIKAHATKAHRLVIQVDQNDPAVMNLALNNATNVIDYYRAKGEDVNVDVVTYGPGLHMLRVDTSPVQDRIKNLKDYAFPNKIQFSACNNTKEGMEKKEGQPVNVLSEAVLVPSGVVRLMELQEKGWSYVRP
;
A
#
# COMPACT_ATOMS: atom_id res chain seq x y z
N MET A 1 67.40 44.45 38.25
CA MET A 1 66.06 43.85 38.56
C MET A 1 65.17 43.68 37.30
N ILE A 2 65.25 44.46 36.30
CA ILE A 2 64.33 44.47 35.10
C ILE A 2 64.53 43.28 34.20
N ARG A 3 65.70 42.65 34.08
CA ARG A 3 65.95 41.48 33.20
C ARG A 3 65.29 40.17 33.68
N LYS A 4 64.99 39.99 34.97
CA LYS A 4 64.33 38.77 35.50
C LYS A 4 62.81 38.82 35.29
N LEU A 5 62.17 39.98 35.35
CA LEU A 5 60.73 40.12 35.06
C LEU A 5 60.38 39.81 33.60
N PHE A 6 61.23 40.22 32.65
CA PHE A 6 61.01 40.04 31.22
C PHE A 6 61.02 38.54 30.84
N ARG A 7 61.86 37.72 31.51
CA ARG A 7 61.91 36.26 31.26
C ARG A 7 60.72 35.52 31.80
N GLN A 8 60.12 35.97 32.90
CA GLN A 8 58.87 35.27 33.43
C GLN A 8 57.66 35.60 32.60
N VAL A 9 57.52 36.79 32.05
CA VAL A 9 56.38 37.14 31.18
C VAL A 9 56.36 36.35 29.88
N ILE A 10 57.53 36.10 29.27
CA ILE A 10 57.60 35.30 28.03
C ILE A 10 57.25 33.82 28.24
N VAL A 11 57.63 33.21 29.38
CA VAL A 11 57.34 31.80 29.66
C VAL A 11 55.85 31.61 29.91
N VAL A 12 55.18 32.54 30.60
CA VAL A 12 53.73 32.44 30.84
C VAL A 12 52.94 32.63 29.54
N ALA A 13 53.36 33.51 28.65
CA ALA A 13 52.74 33.72 27.34
C ALA A 13 52.84 32.48 26.41
N PHE A 14 53.99 31.78 26.43
CA PHE A 14 54.18 30.54 25.64
C PHE A 14 53.38 29.36 26.17
N MET A 15 53.23 29.21 27.50
CA MET A 15 52.43 28.15 28.07
C MET A 15 50.92 28.35 27.80
N SER A 16 50.44 29.60 27.77
CA SER A 16 49.05 29.91 27.46
C SER A 16 48.68 29.61 25.98
N LEU A 17 49.65 29.84 25.07
CA LEU A 17 49.43 29.57 23.64
C LEU A 17 49.39 28.06 23.30
N CYS A 18 50.17 27.22 24.01
CA CYS A 18 50.14 25.77 23.83
C CYS A 18 48.82 25.11 24.32
N LEU A 19 48.21 25.62 25.36
CA LEU A 19 46.96 25.09 25.91
C LEU A 19 45.76 25.38 24.98
N VAL A 20 45.76 26.53 24.29
CA VAL A 20 44.70 26.86 23.32
C VAL A 20 44.80 26.04 22.05
N SER A 21 46.01 25.71 21.58
CA SER A 21 46.17 24.86 20.38
C SER A 21 45.80 23.41 20.62
N ALA A 22 45.95 22.86 21.82
CA ALA A 22 45.55 21.50 22.16
C ALA A 22 44.02 21.37 22.21
N SER A 23 43.30 22.35 22.78
CA SER A 23 41.83 22.32 22.85
C SER A 23 41.15 22.47 21.48
N LEU A 24 41.75 23.20 20.55
CA LEU A 24 41.24 23.31 19.16
C LEU A 24 41.44 22.02 18.35
N ALA A 25 42.52 21.27 18.59
CA ALA A 25 42.77 20.01 17.91
C ALA A 25 41.82 18.88 18.40
N GLU A 26 41.45 18.89 19.66
CA GLU A 26 40.54 17.93 20.25
C GLU A 26 39.10 18.17 19.80
N ASN A 27 38.67 19.42 19.73
CA ASN A 27 37.32 19.79 19.23
C ASN A 27 37.13 19.42 17.74
N THR A 28 38.18 19.55 16.91
CA THR A 28 38.11 19.15 15.50
C THR A 28 38.07 17.65 15.31
N LYS A 29 38.67 16.85 16.17
CA LYS A 29 38.55 15.37 16.13
C LYS A 29 37.16 14.90 16.55
N VAL A 30 36.57 15.50 17.58
CA VAL A 30 35.20 15.20 18.01
C VAL A 30 34.18 15.58 16.94
N GLN A 31 34.30 16.74 16.32
CA GLN A 31 33.40 17.16 15.22
C GLN A 31 33.54 16.28 13.97
N ARG A 32 34.73 15.79 13.64
CA ARG A 32 34.91 14.84 12.51
C ARG A 32 34.30 13.47 12.82
N SER A 33 34.44 12.98 14.05
CA SER A 33 33.86 11.70 14.48
C SER A 33 32.32 11.75 14.46
N THR A 34 31.72 12.80 15.01
CA THR A 34 30.24 12.95 15.01
C THR A 34 29.67 13.12 13.61
N LYS A 35 30.38 13.85 12.72
CA LYS A 35 29.96 14.02 11.33
C LYS A 35 30.06 12.71 10.53
N ALA A 36 31.07 11.88 10.80
CA ALA A 36 31.22 10.55 10.18
C ALA A 36 30.14 9.57 10.65
N HIS A 37 29.81 9.55 11.95
CA HIS A 37 28.72 8.72 12.48
C HIS A 37 27.34 9.17 11.98
N LEU A 38 27.12 10.49 11.85
CA LEU A 38 25.85 11.02 11.32
C LEU A 38 25.68 10.70 9.83
N SER A 39 26.75 10.81 9.04
CA SER A 39 26.71 10.47 7.61
C SER A 39 26.54 8.95 7.37
N ALA A 40 27.15 8.09 8.18
CA ALA A 40 26.96 6.65 8.11
C ALA A 40 25.52 6.25 8.48
N GLY A 41 24.96 6.84 9.51
CA GLY A 41 23.57 6.60 9.90
C GLY A 41 22.53 7.09 8.88
N LEU A 42 22.82 8.20 8.16
CA LEU A 42 21.95 8.64 7.05
C LEU A 42 22.07 7.73 5.82
N ALA A 43 23.27 7.24 5.51
CA ALA A 43 23.49 6.33 4.39
C ALA A 43 22.80 4.97 4.62
N ASP A 44 22.81 4.48 5.85
CA ASP A 44 22.16 3.23 6.21
C ASP A 44 20.62 3.35 6.18
N LYS A 45 20.07 4.48 6.68
CA LYS A 45 18.63 4.79 6.57
C LYS A 45 18.18 4.93 5.11
N THR A 46 19.00 5.56 4.25
CA THR A 46 18.70 5.70 2.81
C THR A 46 18.81 4.36 2.08
N LYS A 47 19.73 3.48 2.49
CA LYS A 47 19.85 2.13 1.93
C LYS A 47 18.69 1.24 2.38
N ALA A 48 18.28 1.31 3.64
CA ALA A 48 17.09 0.63 4.15
C ALA A 48 15.81 1.15 3.48
N GLN A 49 15.64 2.45 3.30
CA GLN A 49 14.51 3.04 2.58
C GLN A 49 14.51 2.71 1.08
N ARG A 50 15.68 2.60 0.43
CA ARG A 50 15.80 2.10 -0.95
C ARG A 50 15.46 0.61 -1.04
N SER A 51 15.87 -0.19 -0.06
CA SER A 51 15.53 -1.62 0.01
C SER A 51 14.02 -1.83 0.17
N ILE A 52 13.36 -1.05 1.03
CA ILE A 52 11.89 -1.09 1.20
C ILE A 52 11.18 -0.64 -0.09
N LYS A 53 11.73 0.35 -0.80
CA LYS A 53 11.15 0.85 -2.06
C LYS A 53 11.41 -0.08 -3.26
N ALA A 54 12.50 -0.86 -3.23
CA ALA A 54 12.82 -1.85 -4.27
C ALA A 54 11.97 -3.13 -4.17
N HIS A 55 11.34 -3.40 -3.01
CA HIS A 55 10.37 -4.48 -2.81
C HIS A 55 8.92 -4.06 -3.04
N ALA A 56 8.66 -2.83 -3.46
CA ALA A 56 7.36 -2.47 -4.04
C ALA A 56 7.27 -3.11 -5.44
N THR A 57 7.20 -4.44 -5.49
CA THR A 57 6.79 -5.16 -6.69
C THR A 57 5.45 -4.59 -7.12
N LYS A 58 5.32 -4.24 -8.40
CA LYS A 58 4.07 -3.71 -8.94
C LYS A 58 2.98 -4.74 -8.64
N ALA A 59 2.04 -4.39 -7.77
CA ALA A 59 0.97 -5.29 -7.36
C ALA A 59 0.26 -5.85 -8.60
N HIS A 60 0.04 -7.16 -8.61
CA HIS A 60 -0.77 -7.81 -9.63
C HIS A 60 -2.21 -7.31 -9.54
N ARG A 61 -2.92 -7.30 -10.66
CA ARG A 61 -4.25 -6.70 -10.75
C ARG A 61 -5.16 -7.58 -11.57
N LEU A 62 -6.25 -8.01 -10.98
CA LEU A 62 -7.25 -8.84 -11.63
C LEU A 62 -8.63 -8.20 -11.49
N VAL A 63 -9.36 -8.08 -12.61
CA VAL A 63 -10.79 -7.78 -12.60
C VAL A 63 -11.57 -9.00 -13.07
N ILE A 64 -12.61 -9.36 -12.31
CA ILE A 64 -13.50 -10.48 -12.59
C ILE A 64 -14.89 -9.92 -12.88
N GLN A 65 -15.46 -10.26 -14.05
CA GLN A 65 -16.81 -9.87 -14.42
C GLN A 65 -17.82 -10.92 -13.94
N VAL A 66 -18.93 -10.45 -13.35
CA VAL A 66 -20.11 -11.29 -13.08
C VAL A 66 -21.35 -10.56 -13.62
N ASP A 67 -21.94 -11.11 -14.66
CA ASP A 67 -23.12 -10.54 -15.35
C ASP A 67 -24.33 -11.49 -15.39
N GLN A 68 -24.23 -12.64 -14.74
CA GLN A 68 -25.28 -13.66 -14.70
C GLN A 68 -25.79 -13.87 -13.27
N ASN A 69 -27.11 -14.09 -13.14
CA ASN A 69 -27.73 -14.51 -11.89
C ASN A 69 -27.67 -16.05 -11.79
N ASP A 70 -26.45 -16.56 -11.68
CA ASP A 70 -26.18 -18.00 -11.58
C ASP A 70 -25.24 -18.25 -10.38
N PRO A 71 -25.71 -19.01 -9.35
CA PRO A 71 -24.88 -19.35 -8.19
C PRO A 71 -23.57 -20.08 -8.55
N ALA A 72 -23.55 -20.90 -9.63
CA ALA A 72 -22.34 -21.58 -10.05
C ALA A 72 -21.29 -20.58 -10.58
N VAL A 73 -21.70 -19.60 -11.40
CA VAL A 73 -20.85 -18.52 -11.91
C VAL A 73 -20.34 -17.64 -10.74
N MET A 74 -21.22 -17.29 -9.80
CA MET A 74 -20.84 -16.49 -8.62
C MET A 74 -19.80 -17.22 -7.75
N ASN A 75 -20.01 -18.51 -7.51
CA ASN A 75 -19.07 -19.35 -6.78
C ASN A 75 -17.74 -19.50 -7.52
N LEU A 76 -17.77 -19.67 -8.85
CA LEU A 76 -16.56 -19.75 -9.67
C LEU A 76 -15.76 -18.44 -9.63
N ALA A 77 -16.43 -17.28 -9.68
CA ALA A 77 -15.79 -15.97 -9.52
C ALA A 77 -15.04 -15.85 -8.18
N LEU A 78 -15.68 -16.27 -7.08
CA LEU A 78 -15.04 -16.26 -5.75
C LEU A 78 -13.89 -17.26 -5.66
N ASN A 79 -14.01 -18.45 -6.27
CA ASN A 79 -12.91 -19.41 -6.33
C ASN A 79 -11.71 -18.85 -7.11
N ASN A 80 -11.94 -18.21 -8.25
CA ASN A 80 -10.90 -17.59 -9.05
C ASN A 80 -10.18 -16.47 -8.27
N ALA A 81 -10.95 -15.63 -7.56
CA ALA A 81 -10.39 -14.59 -6.69
C ALA A 81 -9.50 -15.20 -5.60
N THR A 82 -9.98 -16.23 -4.89
CA THR A 82 -9.22 -16.93 -3.84
C THR A 82 -7.94 -17.54 -4.39
N ASN A 83 -8.02 -18.28 -5.50
CA ASN A 83 -6.87 -18.94 -6.11
C ASN A 83 -5.78 -17.96 -6.50
N VAL A 84 -6.15 -16.80 -7.05
CA VAL A 84 -5.18 -15.75 -7.42
C VAL A 84 -4.55 -15.11 -6.20
N ILE A 85 -5.34 -14.81 -5.16
CA ILE A 85 -4.84 -14.28 -3.89
C ILE A 85 -3.84 -15.25 -3.26
N ASP A 86 -4.16 -16.53 -3.20
CA ASP A 86 -3.30 -17.57 -2.61
C ASP A 86 -2.01 -17.76 -3.38
N TYR A 87 -2.10 -17.79 -4.71
CA TYR A 87 -0.93 -17.95 -5.56
C TYR A 87 0.11 -16.82 -5.34
N TYR A 88 -0.33 -15.56 -5.34
CA TYR A 88 0.58 -14.44 -5.14
C TYR A 88 1.01 -14.28 -3.68
N ARG A 89 0.13 -14.60 -2.72
CA ARG A 89 0.50 -14.67 -1.30
C ARG A 89 1.63 -15.67 -1.05
N ALA A 90 1.56 -16.85 -1.64
CA ALA A 90 2.60 -17.88 -1.52
C ALA A 90 3.96 -17.42 -2.09
N LYS A 91 3.95 -16.47 -3.03
CA LYS A 91 5.15 -15.84 -3.59
C LYS A 91 5.63 -14.61 -2.82
N GLY A 92 4.88 -14.14 -1.83
CA GLY A 92 5.16 -12.87 -1.14
C GLY A 92 4.92 -11.64 -2.02
N GLU A 93 4.06 -11.77 -3.04
CA GLU A 93 3.73 -10.71 -3.99
C GLU A 93 2.30 -10.19 -3.73
N ASP A 94 2.11 -8.87 -3.88
CA ASP A 94 0.81 -8.24 -3.68
C ASP A 94 -0.10 -8.43 -4.89
N VAL A 95 -1.40 -8.64 -4.62
CA VAL A 95 -2.43 -8.66 -5.65
C VAL A 95 -3.66 -7.84 -5.24
N ASN A 96 -4.25 -7.15 -6.20
CA ASN A 96 -5.54 -6.48 -6.06
C ASN A 96 -6.55 -7.16 -6.97
N VAL A 97 -7.71 -7.48 -6.43
CA VAL A 97 -8.83 -8.10 -7.17
C VAL A 97 -10.04 -7.16 -7.10
N ASP A 98 -10.74 -6.99 -8.22
CA ASP A 98 -12.04 -6.30 -8.28
C ASP A 98 -13.08 -7.23 -8.95
N VAL A 99 -14.11 -7.60 -8.22
CA VAL A 99 -15.25 -8.38 -8.75
C VAL A 99 -16.34 -7.39 -9.13
N VAL A 100 -16.54 -7.20 -10.42
CA VAL A 100 -17.49 -6.22 -10.97
C VAL A 100 -18.78 -6.90 -11.37
N THR A 101 -19.88 -6.51 -10.72
CA THR A 101 -21.22 -7.05 -10.99
C THR A 101 -22.12 -6.02 -11.67
N TYR A 102 -22.83 -6.46 -12.70
CA TYR A 102 -23.86 -5.66 -13.39
C TYR A 102 -24.91 -6.56 -14.04
N GLY A 103 -25.99 -5.95 -14.57
CA GLY A 103 -27.09 -6.73 -15.12
C GLY A 103 -27.60 -7.76 -14.12
N PRO A 104 -28.01 -8.96 -14.56
CA PRO A 104 -28.45 -10.04 -13.65
C PRO A 104 -27.39 -10.44 -12.60
N GLY A 105 -26.10 -10.24 -12.87
CA GLY A 105 -25.03 -10.53 -11.92
C GLY A 105 -25.05 -9.68 -10.66
N LEU A 106 -25.77 -8.55 -10.63
CA LEU A 106 -25.91 -7.73 -9.43
C LEU A 106 -26.56 -8.49 -8.27
N HIS A 107 -27.35 -9.55 -8.54
CA HIS A 107 -27.90 -10.42 -7.52
C HIS A 107 -26.83 -11.03 -6.60
N MET A 108 -25.58 -11.19 -7.08
CA MET A 108 -24.46 -11.62 -6.25
C MET A 108 -24.22 -10.71 -5.04
N LEU A 109 -24.49 -9.41 -5.17
CA LEU A 109 -24.22 -8.39 -4.15
C LEU A 109 -25.48 -7.84 -3.47
N ARG A 110 -26.66 -8.35 -3.78
CA ARG A 110 -27.92 -7.90 -3.14
C ARG A 110 -28.09 -8.56 -1.76
N VAL A 111 -28.57 -7.82 -0.79
CA VAL A 111 -28.84 -8.30 0.56
C VAL A 111 -29.93 -9.38 0.58
N ASP A 112 -30.96 -9.23 -0.27
CA ASP A 112 -32.15 -10.07 -0.28
C ASP A 112 -32.01 -11.34 -1.13
N THR A 113 -31.12 -11.37 -2.13
CA THR A 113 -31.07 -12.44 -3.12
C THR A 113 -29.72 -13.10 -3.32
N SER A 114 -28.65 -12.58 -2.72
CA SER A 114 -27.32 -13.16 -2.91
C SER A 114 -27.21 -14.56 -2.26
N PRO A 115 -26.84 -15.58 -3.04
CA PRO A 115 -26.61 -16.92 -2.49
C PRO A 115 -25.20 -17.09 -1.90
N VAL A 116 -24.34 -16.06 -1.96
CA VAL A 116 -22.91 -16.14 -1.63
C VAL A 116 -22.45 -15.08 -0.61
N GLN A 117 -23.39 -14.49 0.15
CA GLN A 117 -23.10 -13.40 1.10
C GLN A 117 -21.97 -13.75 2.08
N ASP A 118 -22.07 -14.88 2.76
CA ASP A 118 -21.09 -15.30 3.76
C ASP A 118 -19.71 -15.51 3.12
N ARG A 119 -19.67 -16.02 1.89
CA ARG A 119 -18.41 -16.18 1.16
C ARG A 119 -17.77 -14.85 0.82
N ILE A 120 -18.56 -13.85 0.42
CA ILE A 120 -18.08 -12.49 0.13
C ILE A 120 -17.48 -11.86 1.38
N LYS A 121 -18.20 -11.91 2.50
CA LYS A 121 -17.75 -11.41 3.79
C LYS A 121 -16.43 -12.06 4.22
N ASN A 122 -16.41 -13.39 4.25
CA ASN A 122 -15.23 -14.14 4.64
C ASN A 122 -14.05 -13.89 3.72
N LEU A 123 -14.27 -13.76 2.40
CA LEU A 123 -13.18 -13.51 1.44
C LEU A 123 -12.60 -12.11 1.59
N LYS A 124 -13.39 -11.11 1.99
CA LYS A 124 -12.89 -9.75 2.25
C LYS A 124 -11.89 -9.73 3.41
N ASP A 125 -12.20 -10.45 4.49
CA ASP A 125 -11.30 -10.59 5.64
C ASP A 125 -10.08 -11.46 5.31
N TYR A 126 -10.31 -12.56 4.62
CA TYR A 126 -9.28 -13.49 4.18
C TYR A 126 -8.26 -12.86 3.23
N ALA A 127 -8.66 -11.93 2.39
CA ALA A 127 -7.78 -11.32 1.39
C ALA A 127 -6.62 -10.51 2.02
N PHE A 128 -6.77 -10.00 3.25
CA PHE A 128 -5.73 -9.19 3.90
C PHE A 128 -4.37 -9.92 3.95
N PRO A 129 -3.24 -9.26 3.68
CA PRO A 129 -3.04 -7.84 3.33
C PRO A 129 -3.35 -7.47 1.87
N ASN A 130 -3.61 -8.44 0.99
CA ASN A 130 -4.08 -8.21 -0.36
C ASN A 130 -5.45 -7.50 -0.35
N LYS A 131 -5.86 -6.96 -1.48
CA LYS A 131 -7.10 -6.19 -1.56
C LYS A 131 -8.09 -6.87 -2.49
N ILE A 132 -9.30 -7.09 -1.99
CA ILE A 132 -10.44 -7.45 -2.81
C ILE A 132 -11.53 -6.39 -2.68
N GLN A 133 -12.09 -5.97 -3.82
CA GLN A 133 -13.22 -5.08 -3.93
C GLN A 133 -14.36 -5.81 -4.65
N PHE A 134 -15.58 -5.52 -4.24
CA PHE A 134 -16.80 -5.96 -4.93
C PHE A 134 -17.50 -4.71 -5.44
N SER A 135 -17.51 -4.52 -6.77
CA SER A 135 -18.05 -3.33 -7.42
C SER A 135 -19.46 -3.62 -7.93
N ALA A 136 -20.46 -2.91 -7.38
CA ALA A 136 -21.87 -3.02 -7.75
C ALA A 136 -22.25 -1.89 -8.72
N CYS A 137 -22.77 -2.22 -9.88
CA CYS A 137 -23.22 -1.27 -10.90
C CYS A 137 -24.46 -0.48 -10.43
N ASN A 138 -24.33 0.84 -10.25
CA ASN A 138 -25.45 1.68 -9.84
C ASN A 138 -26.53 1.80 -10.90
N ASN A 139 -26.17 1.90 -12.19
CA ASN A 139 -27.16 1.90 -13.28
C ASN A 139 -28.03 0.63 -13.26
N THR A 140 -27.43 -0.53 -12.96
CA THR A 140 -28.19 -1.79 -12.82
C THR A 140 -29.09 -1.76 -11.60
N LYS A 141 -28.57 -1.28 -10.46
CA LYS A 141 -29.32 -1.13 -9.21
C LYS A 141 -30.55 -0.27 -9.43
N GLU A 142 -30.41 0.93 -9.99
CA GLU A 142 -31.51 1.86 -10.28
C GLU A 142 -32.52 1.25 -11.27
N GLY A 143 -32.04 0.50 -12.28
CA GLY A 143 -32.89 -0.20 -13.22
C GLY A 143 -33.74 -1.29 -12.56
N MET A 144 -33.17 -2.03 -11.60
CA MET A 144 -33.89 -3.04 -10.80
C MET A 144 -34.90 -2.35 -9.88
N GLU A 145 -34.53 -1.31 -9.16
CA GLU A 145 -35.43 -0.51 -8.29
C GLU A 145 -36.65 -0.01 -9.06
N LYS A 146 -36.42 0.55 -10.24
CA LYS A 146 -37.50 1.02 -11.11
C LYS A 146 -38.43 -0.12 -11.56
N LYS A 147 -37.87 -1.28 -11.85
CA LYS A 147 -38.64 -2.46 -12.30
C LYS A 147 -39.41 -3.13 -11.15
N GLU A 148 -38.79 -3.21 -9.98
CA GLU A 148 -39.34 -3.89 -8.80
C GLU A 148 -40.26 -2.99 -7.96
N GLY A 149 -40.19 -1.65 -8.15
CA GLY A 149 -40.95 -0.67 -7.40
C GLY A 149 -40.53 -0.53 -5.94
N GLN A 150 -39.32 -1.01 -5.59
CA GLN A 150 -38.78 -0.99 -4.23
C GLN A 150 -37.27 -0.80 -4.23
N PRO A 151 -36.68 -0.31 -3.12
CA PRO A 151 -35.24 -0.14 -2.99
C PRO A 151 -34.49 -1.49 -3.11
N VAL A 152 -33.37 -1.49 -3.83
CA VAL A 152 -32.43 -2.60 -3.91
C VAL A 152 -31.22 -2.31 -3.01
N ASN A 153 -31.09 -3.04 -1.92
CA ASN A 153 -29.98 -2.89 -0.99
C ASN A 153 -28.84 -3.82 -1.38
N VAL A 154 -27.63 -3.29 -1.44
CA VAL A 154 -26.40 -4.08 -1.65
C VAL A 154 -25.67 -4.33 -0.34
N LEU A 155 -24.87 -5.40 -0.30
CA LEU A 155 -24.07 -5.78 0.85
C LEU A 155 -23.13 -4.64 1.26
N SER A 156 -22.81 -4.54 2.54
CA SER A 156 -21.87 -3.54 3.09
C SER A 156 -20.45 -3.67 2.53
N GLU A 157 -20.09 -4.87 2.07
CA GLU A 157 -18.81 -5.18 1.42
C GLU A 157 -18.72 -4.64 0.00
N ALA A 158 -19.86 -4.28 -0.60
CA ALA A 158 -19.92 -3.77 -1.97
C ALA A 158 -19.68 -2.26 -2.03
N VAL A 159 -19.04 -1.83 -3.10
CA VAL A 159 -18.83 -0.42 -3.45
C VAL A 159 -19.67 -0.11 -4.69
N LEU A 160 -20.54 0.89 -4.61
CA LEU A 160 -21.30 1.34 -5.78
C LEU A 160 -20.35 2.05 -6.76
N VAL A 161 -20.43 1.64 -8.03
CA VAL A 161 -19.77 2.29 -9.16
C VAL A 161 -20.80 2.77 -10.15
N PRO A 162 -20.63 3.91 -10.83
CA PRO A 162 -21.65 4.46 -11.72
C PRO A 162 -22.13 3.45 -12.79
N SER A 163 -21.19 2.75 -13.42
CA SER A 163 -21.45 1.72 -14.43
C SER A 163 -20.46 0.58 -14.31
N GLY A 164 -20.94 -0.67 -14.25
CA GLY A 164 -20.08 -1.86 -14.21
C GLY A 164 -19.22 -2.01 -15.47
N VAL A 165 -19.80 -1.76 -16.65
CA VAL A 165 -19.07 -1.84 -17.94
C VAL A 165 -17.98 -0.78 -18.02
N VAL A 166 -18.26 0.46 -17.62
CA VAL A 166 -17.25 1.53 -17.60
C VAL A 166 -16.14 1.17 -16.59
N ARG A 167 -16.50 0.64 -15.43
CA ARG A 167 -15.52 0.16 -14.46
C ARG A 167 -14.57 -0.89 -15.03
N LEU A 168 -15.10 -1.86 -15.79
CA LEU A 168 -14.28 -2.87 -16.46
C LEU A 168 -13.32 -2.24 -17.49
N MET A 169 -13.79 -1.27 -18.28
CA MET A 169 -12.95 -0.55 -19.25
C MET A 169 -11.82 0.20 -18.55
N GLU A 170 -12.16 1.05 -17.57
CA GLU A 170 -11.17 1.84 -16.81
C GLU A 170 -10.10 0.99 -16.12
N LEU A 171 -10.48 -0.19 -15.60
CA LEU A 171 -9.52 -1.09 -14.97
C LEU A 171 -8.59 -1.71 -16.01
N GLN A 172 -9.12 -2.15 -17.15
CA GLN A 172 -8.31 -2.71 -18.24
C GLN A 172 -7.36 -1.65 -18.83
N GLU A 173 -7.80 -0.41 -19.03
CA GLU A 173 -6.96 0.72 -19.43
C GLU A 173 -5.83 1.01 -18.43
N LYS A 174 -6.07 0.75 -17.15
CA LYS A 174 -5.05 0.82 -16.07
C LYS A 174 -4.18 -0.43 -15.98
N GLY A 175 -4.28 -1.37 -16.94
CA GLY A 175 -3.46 -2.58 -17.04
C GLY A 175 -3.89 -3.71 -16.08
N TRP A 176 -5.17 -3.80 -15.73
CA TRP A 176 -5.71 -4.95 -15.03
C TRP A 176 -5.95 -6.13 -15.99
N SER A 177 -5.60 -7.33 -15.55
CA SER A 177 -5.99 -8.55 -16.25
C SER A 177 -7.49 -8.79 -16.09
N TYR A 178 -8.17 -9.19 -17.14
CA TYR A 178 -9.61 -9.42 -17.14
C TYR A 178 -9.94 -10.92 -17.25
N VAL A 179 -10.89 -11.37 -16.44
CA VAL A 179 -11.44 -12.72 -16.47
C VAL A 179 -12.97 -12.66 -16.36
N ARG A 180 -13.65 -13.50 -17.13
CA ARG A 180 -15.07 -13.78 -17.02
C ARG A 180 -15.22 -15.28 -16.73
N PRO A 181 -15.82 -15.66 -15.58
CA PRO A 181 -16.10 -17.06 -15.24
C PRO A 181 -17.14 -17.72 -16.15
#